data_36a2a619d0ccb5a486e08ebbf68e9f81
#
_entry.id   36a2a619d0ccb5a486e08ebbf68e9f81
#
_cell.length_a   1.000
_cell.length_b   1.000
_cell.length_c   1.000
_cell.angle_alpha   90.00
_cell.angle_beta   90.00
_cell.angle_gamma   90.00
#
_symmetry.space_group_name_H-M   'P 1'
#
loop_
_entity.id
_entity.type
_entity.pdbx_description
1 polymer ?
#
loop_
_entity_poly.entity_id
_entity_poly.type
_entity_poly.pdbx_seq_one_letter_code
_entity_poly.pdbx_strand_id
1 'polypeptide(L)'
;MVYIPKSQIKANQFTNGNEWYYVKNNASYVGSYFTLSNGKAYTGRSPNNPPNEEITQNIPIVSSQTKNYPFIGETQSVKYMGGWRSKDLKIYGILKKTDYNLSRSNPQYSPTIPLPENFEQGSFIRYFTVRINQLEFLEINKETYDNILSQNPVWMWENFIPFTLRWYIKGDIERTFNNNKGSLFLTEKNIKRKGLENYLLNNYLQYFEYSEVNNLTTNGGELITKEGADYVGPYHVNKIQGPMVGAIHTQSSGSVGEEHNPLFYKKFYVSK
;
A
#
# COMPACT_ATOMS: atom_id res chain seq x y z
N MET A 1 -11.74 -7.09 39.98
CA MET A 1 -10.62 -7.19 39.00
C MET A 1 -10.51 -8.65 38.60
N VAL A 2 -10.67 -8.97 37.34
CA VAL A 2 -10.57 -10.38 36.87
C VAL A 2 -9.09 -10.74 36.80
N TYR A 3 -8.69 -11.80 37.46
CA TYR A 3 -7.30 -12.31 37.42
C TYR A 3 -7.02 -12.89 36.03
N ILE A 4 -6.00 -12.36 35.34
CA ILE A 4 -5.55 -12.87 34.05
C ILE A 4 -4.18 -13.52 34.27
N PRO A 5 -4.03 -14.83 33.99
CA PRO A 5 -2.77 -15.53 34.12
C PRO A 5 -1.67 -14.89 33.25
N LYS A 6 -0.45 -14.82 33.75
CA LYS A 6 0.70 -14.23 33.03
C LYS A 6 0.98 -14.89 31.67
N SER A 7 0.67 -16.18 31.54
CA SER A 7 0.81 -16.94 30.28
C SER A 7 -0.15 -16.47 29.16
N GLN A 8 -1.19 -15.73 29.53
CA GLN A 8 -2.20 -15.20 28.59
C GLN A 8 -1.93 -13.73 28.22
N ILE A 9 -0.83 -13.16 28.67
CA ILE A 9 -0.49 -11.76 28.46
C ILE A 9 0.83 -11.68 27.69
N LYS A 10 0.81 -11.05 26.50
CA LYS A 10 2.04 -10.60 25.81
C LYS A 10 2.28 -9.14 26.18
N ALA A 11 3.11 -8.91 27.18
CA ALA A 11 3.43 -7.61 27.71
C ALA A 11 4.60 -6.93 26.97
N ASN A 12 4.84 -5.63 27.27
CA ASN A 12 5.97 -4.84 26.78
C ASN A 12 6.12 -4.77 25.25
N GLN A 13 5.02 -4.77 24.53
CA GLN A 13 5.02 -4.47 23.10
C GLN A 13 5.06 -2.94 22.88
N PHE A 14 5.54 -2.49 21.74
CA PHE A 14 5.61 -1.07 21.42
C PHE A 14 5.17 -0.81 19.98
N THR A 15 4.43 0.28 19.75
CA THR A 15 4.01 0.74 18.42
C THR A 15 4.41 2.20 18.21
N ASN A 16 4.91 2.49 17.00
CA ASN A 16 5.26 3.83 16.55
C ASN A 16 4.08 4.58 15.92
N GLY A 17 2.87 4.03 16.02
CA GLY A 17 1.66 4.61 15.44
C GLY A 17 1.21 3.93 14.14
N ASN A 18 -0.05 4.25 13.75
CA ASN A 18 -0.72 3.73 12.54
C ASN A 18 -0.90 2.19 12.46
N GLU A 19 -0.63 1.47 13.55
CA GLU A 19 -0.89 0.04 13.68
C GLU A 19 -2.05 -0.24 14.63
N TRP A 20 -2.14 0.59 15.67
CA TRP A 20 -3.13 0.50 16.73
C TRP A 20 -3.90 1.80 16.88
N TYR A 21 -5.19 1.69 17.12
CA TYR A 21 -6.12 2.81 17.25
C TYR A 21 -6.92 2.65 18.52
N TYR A 22 -7.22 3.74 19.21
CA TYR A 22 -8.14 3.73 20.35
C TYR A 22 -9.54 3.35 19.86
N VAL A 23 -10.16 2.36 20.49
CA VAL A 23 -11.55 1.97 20.21
C VAL A 23 -12.52 3.12 20.42
N LYS A 24 -12.21 4.02 21.35
CA LYS A 24 -13.08 5.11 21.78
C LYS A 24 -13.22 6.25 20.75
N ASN A 25 -12.15 6.59 20.03
CA ASN A 25 -12.13 7.77 19.16
C ASN A 25 -11.40 7.55 17.83
N ASN A 26 -10.97 6.32 17.53
CA ASN A 26 -10.24 5.95 16.33
C ASN A 26 -8.93 6.73 16.10
N ALA A 27 -8.39 7.38 17.13
CA ALA A 27 -7.10 8.03 17.04
C ALA A 27 -5.98 7.00 17.01
N SER A 28 -4.93 7.25 16.22
CA SER A 28 -3.75 6.41 16.18
C SER A 28 -3.04 6.40 17.55
N TYR A 29 -2.68 5.22 18.01
CA TYR A 29 -1.96 5.05 19.28
C TYR A 29 -0.46 4.90 19.02
N VAL A 30 0.33 5.63 19.80
CA VAL A 30 1.80 5.52 19.86
C VAL A 30 2.21 5.22 21.28
N GLY A 31 2.96 4.16 21.49
CA GLY A 31 3.45 3.82 22.82
C GLY A 31 3.49 2.32 23.11
N SER A 32 3.73 2.01 24.40
CA SER A 32 3.76 0.62 24.86
C SER A 32 2.34 0.06 24.98
N TYR A 33 2.17 -1.19 24.56
CA TYR A 33 0.90 -1.91 24.66
C TYR A 33 1.12 -3.37 25.06
N PHE A 34 0.07 -4.03 25.46
CA PHE A 34 0.06 -5.47 25.70
C PHE A 34 -1.18 -6.11 25.07
N THR A 35 -1.05 -7.38 24.70
CA THR A 35 -2.14 -8.15 24.11
C THR A 35 -2.49 -9.33 25.02
N LEU A 36 -3.77 -9.67 25.04
CA LEU A 36 -4.31 -10.83 25.75
C LEU A 36 -4.53 -11.99 24.77
N SER A 37 -4.58 -13.21 25.29
CA SER A 37 -4.84 -14.43 24.50
C SER A 37 -6.19 -14.44 23.80
N ASN A 38 -7.14 -13.62 24.25
CA ASN A 38 -8.45 -13.43 23.60
C ASN A 38 -8.42 -12.50 22.38
N GLY A 39 -7.21 -12.01 21.99
CA GLY A 39 -7.04 -11.12 20.85
C GLY A 39 -7.24 -9.63 21.15
N LYS A 40 -7.63 -9.25 22.36
CA LYS A 40 -7.76 -7.85 22.76
C LYS A 40 -6.41 -7.24 23.13
N ALA A 41 -6.23 -5.97 22.81
CA ALA A 41 -5.04 -5.21 23.12
C ALA A 41 -5.38 -3.95 23.94
N TYR A 42 -4.46 -3.54 24.78
CA TYR A 42 -4.63 -2.41 25.68
C TYR A 42 -3.36 -1.56 25.74
N THR A 43 -3.52 -0.27 25.98
CA THR A 43 -2.41 0.65 26.21
C THR A 43 -1.66 0.32 27.50
N GLY A 44 -0.37 0.67 27.57
CA GLY A 44 0.49 0.42 28.72
C GLY A 44 1.38 -0.82 28.58
N ARG A 45 2.30 -0.99 29.50
CA ARG A 45 3.27 -2.10 29.47
C ARG A 45 2.70 -3.44 29.94
N SER A 46 1.71 -3.38 30.83
CA SER A 46 1.07 -4.56 31.42
C SER A 46 -0.25 -4.16 32.05
N PRO A 47 -1.15 -5.12 32.40
CA PRO A 47 -2.40 -4.83 33.10
C PRO A 47 -2.24 -4.12 34.45
N ASN A 48 -1.05 -4.23 35.05
CA ASN A 48 -0.76 -3.61 36.35
C ASN A 48 -0.36 -2.14 36.28
N ASN A 49 -0.24 -1.59 35.07
CA ASN A 49 0.18 -0.19 34.81
C ASN A 49 -0.95 0.61 34.17
N PRO A 50 -1.97 1.03 34.91
CA PRO A 50 -3.06 1.86 34.37
C PRO A 50 -2.55 3.27 34.00
N PRO A 51 -3.26 3.98 33.11
CA PRO A 51 -4.53 3.62 32.46
C PRO A 51 -4.37 2.64 31.29
N ASN A 52 -5.24 1.62 31.24
CA ASN A 52 -5.25 0.64 30.15
C ASN A 52 -6.53 0.87 29.33
N GLU A 53 -6.40 1.54 28.19
CA GLU A 53 -7.49 1.76 27.24
C GLU A 53 -7.45 0.70 26.15
N GLU A 54 -8.60 0.22 25.71
CA GLU A 54 -8.70 -0.78 24.66
C GLU A 54 -8.30 -0.17 23.32
N ILE A 55 -7.41 -0.86 22.60
CA ILE A 55 -6.92 -0.50 21.29
C ILE A 55 -7.15 -1.64 20.31
N THR A 56 -7.32 -1.34 19.03
CA THR A 56 -7.58 -2.32 17.97
C THR A 56 -6.69 -2.08 16.76
N GLN A 57 -6.31 -3.14 16.08
CA GLN A 57 -5.65 -3.07 14.77
C GLN A 57 -6.64 -2.86 13.62
N ASN A 58 -7.90 -3.19 13.85
CA ASN A 58 -8.91 -2.88 12.87
C ASN A 58 -9.14 -1.37 12.92
N ILE A 59 -8.73 -0.67 11.87
CA ILE A 59 -9.37 0.60 11.55
C ILE A 59 -10.85 0.25 11.47
N PRO A 60 -11.72 0.74 12.37
CA PRO A 60 -13.13 0.64 12.10
C PRO A 60 -13.25 1.30 10.74
N ILE A 61 -13.70 0.53 9.75
CA ILE A 61 -14.23 1.12 8.54
C ILE A 61 -15.23 2.12 9.11
N VAL A 62 -14.85 3.39 9.12
CA VAL A 62 -15.81 4.45 9.34
C VAL A 62 -16.80 4.12 8.25
N SER A 63 -17.91 3.49 8.65
CA SER A 63 -19.04 3.39 7.76
C SER A 63 -19.24 4.84 7.38
N SER A 64 -18.70 5.19 6.21
CA SER A 64 -18.95 6.48 5.62
C SER A 64 -20.44 6.60 5.79
N GLN A 65 -20.87 7.53 6.65
CA GLN A 65 -22.27 7.90 6.68
C GLN A 65 -22.59 7.95 5.20
N THR A 66 -23.40 7.01 4.76
CA THR A 66 -23.97 7.05 3.45
C THR A 66 -24.49 8.47 3.38
N LYS A 67 -23.72 9.38 2.76
CA LYS A 67 -24.27 10.63 2.32
C LYS A 67 -25.36 10.11 1.42
N ASN A 68 -26.59 10.16 1.91
CA ASN A 68 -27.76 9.95 1.10
C ASN A 68 -27.65 11.02 0.02
N TYR A 69 -26.93 10.68 -1.05
CA TYR A 69 -27.10 11.40 -2.29
C TYR A 69 -28.58 11.21 -2.58
N PRO A 70 -29.36 12.28 -2.75
CA PRO A 70 -30.75 12.14 -3.11
C PRO A 70 -30.74 11.25 -4.34
N PHE A 71 -31.23 10.03 -4.17
CA PHE A 71 -31.46 9.11 -5.27
C PHE A 71 -32.50 9.83 -6.11
N ILE A 72 -32.07 10.41 -7.23
CA ILE A 72 -32.96 11.03 -8.19
C ILE A 72 -33.67 9.87 -8.88
N GLY A 73 -34.73 9.44 -8.25
CA GLY A 73 -35.59 8.39 -8.76
C GLY A 73 -36.03 7.44 -7.66
N GLU A 74 -37.19 7.63 -7.12
CA GLU A 74 -37.91 6.56 -6.45
C GLU A 74 -37.95 5.37 -7.39
N THR A 75 -37.20 4.30 -7.06
CA THR A 75 -37.38 3.00 -7.69
C THR A 75 -38.71 2.44 -7.24
N GLN A 76 -39.78 2.90 -7.85
CA GLN A 76 -40.99 2.12 -7.85
C GLN A 76 -40.68 0.81 -8.56
N SER A 77 -40.79 -0.30 -7.82
CA SER A 77 -40.70 -1.64 -8.37
C SER A 77 -41.55 -1.78 -9.60
N VAL A 78 -40.95 -1.69 -10.79
CA VAL A 78 -41.63 -1.90 -12.05
C VAL A 78 -41.89 -3.38 -12.16
N LYS A 79 -43.15 -3.80 -11.92
CA LYS A 79 -43.61 -5.13 -12.30
C LYS A 79 -43.54 -5.25 -13.81
N TYR A 80 -42.59 -6.03 -14.30
CA TYR A 80 -42.50 -6.41 -15.70
C TYR A 80 -43.69 -7.28 -16.07
N MET A 81 -44.72 -6.67 -16.64
CA MET A 81 -45.75 -7.37 -17.39
C MET A 81 -45.73 -6.81 -18.82
N GLY A 82 -45.30 -7.64 -19.74
CA GLY A 82 -45.24 -7.56 -21.18
C GLY A 82 -45.81 -6.29 -21.86
N GLY A 83 -44.91 -5.39 -22.25
CA GLY A 83 -45.23 -4.21 -23.05
C GLY A 83 -44.65 -2.94 -22.44
N TRP A 84 -43.88 -2.20 -23.25
CA TRP A 84 -43.35 -0.89 -22.85
C TRP A 84 -44.53 0.06 -22.57
N ARG A 85 -44.68 0.48 -21.31
CA ARG A 85 -45.72 1.46 -20.96
C ARG A 85 -45.28 2.84 -21.42
N SER A 86 -46.23 3.69 -21.74
CA SER A 86 -45.98 5.10 -22.13
C SER A 86 -45.15 5.87 -21.09
N LYS A 87 -45.15 5.42 -19.84
CA LYS A 87 -44.34 5.95 -18.74
C LYS A 87 -42.86 5.60 -18.89
N ASP A 88 -42.55 4.40 -19.36
CA ASP A 88 -41.17 3.92 -19.57
C ASP A 88 -40.54 4.63 -20.77
N LEU A 89 -41.33 4.90 -21.79
CA LEU A 89 -40.91 5.70 -22.95
C LEU A 89 -40.66 7.16 -22.58
N LYS A 90 -41.39 7.73 -21.60
CA LYS A 90 -41.13 9.06 -21.08
C LYS A 90 -39.83 9.11 -20.28
N ILE A 91 -39.57 8.11 -19.44
CA ILE A 91 -38.30 7.99 -18.69
C ILE A 91 -37.13 7.81 -19.65
N TYR A 92 -37.27 6.96 -20.67
CA TYR A 92 -36.28 6.80 -21.72
C TYR A 92 -36.03 8.08 -22.53
N GLY A 93 -37.09 8.85 -22.77
CA GLY A 93 -37.02 10.15 -23.42
C GLY A 93 -36.33 11.21 -22.57
N ILE A 94 -36.50 11.16 -21.25
CA ILE A 94 -35.80 12.04 -20.29
C ILE A 94 -34.32 11.64 -20.21
N LEU A 95 -34.04 10.35 -20.11
CA LEU A 95 -32.65 9.83 -20.09
C LEU A 95 -31.90 10.12 -21.42
N LYS A 96 -32.63 10.16 -22.55
CA LYS A 96 -32.06 10.50 -23.87
C LYS A 96 -31.87 12.01 -24.08
N LYS A 97 -32.63 12.84 -23.38
CA LYS A 97 -32.52 14.30 -23.42
C LYS A 97 -31.54 14.90 -22.44
N THR A 98 -31.23 14.18 -21.39
CA THR A 98 -30.09 14.52 -20.55
C THR A 98 -28.86 13.96 -21.23
N ASP A 99 -28.05 14.84 -21.80
CA ASP A 99 -26.68 14.54 -22.24
C ASP A 99 -25.84 14.11 -21.03
N TYR A 100 -26.28 13.06 -20.35
CA TYR A 100 -25.45 12.32 -19.43
C TYR A 100 -24.50 11.41 -20.25
N ASN A 101 -23.66 12.05 -21.06
CA ASN A 101 -22.35 11.52 -21.35
C ASN A 101 -21.54 11.58 -20.05
N LEU A 102 -22.03 10.92 -19.01
CA LEU A 102 -21.22 10.50 -17.91
C LEU A 102 -20.33 9.37 -18.46
N SER A 103 -19.35 9.77 -19.27
CA SER A 103 -18.21 8.91 -19.55
C SER A 103 -17.51 8.69 -18.23
N ARG A 104 -17.92 7.62 -17.54
CA ARG A 104 -17.33 7.24 -16.25
C ARG A 104 -15.87 6.87 -16.49
N SER A 105 -15.02 7.39 -15.66
CA SER A 105 -13.59 7.20 -15.78
C SER A 105 -13.15 5.87 -15.17
N ASN A 106 -12.21 5.21 -15.84
CA ASN A 106 -11.44 4.11 -15.24
C ASN A 106 -10.22 4.67 -14.52
N PRO A 107 -9.77 4.03 -13.43
CA PRO A 107 -8.49 4.35 -12.81
C PRO A 107 -7.36 4.25 -13.81
N GLN A 108 -6.40 5.17 -13.71
CA GLN A 108 -5.19 5.19 -14.53
C GLN A 108 -3.96 4.99 -13.66
N TYR A 109 -2.89 4.44 -14.22
CA TYR A 109 -1.62 4.29 -13.53
C TYR A 109 -1.09 5.67 -13.10
N SER A 110 -1.00 5.87 -11.80
CA SER A 110 -0.50 7.10 -11.19
C SER A 110 0.13 6.76 -9.84
N PRO A 111 1.37 6.25 -9.81
CA PRO A 111 2.01 5.78 -8.60
C PRO A 111 2.26 6.92 -7.61
N THR A 112 2.14 6.60 -6.33
CA THR A 112 2.51 7.51 -5.26
C THR A 112 4.03 7.51 -5.12
N ILE A 113 4.65 8.66 -5.32
CA ILE A 113 6.10 8.86 -5.11
C ILE A 113 6.32 9.34 -3.67
N PRO A 114 7.29 8.77 -2.93
CA PRO A 114 7.58 9.21 -1.57
C PRO A 114 8.09 10.65 -1.55
N LEU A 115 7.57 11.44 -0.63
CA LEU A 115 8.02 12.80 -0.35
C LEU A 115 9.19 12.79 0.64
N PRO A 116 9.99 13.88 0.74
CA PRO A 116 11.09 13.98 1.70
C PRO A 116 10.67 13.62 3.15
N GLU A 117 9.48 14.05 3.56
CA GLU A 117 8.91 13.75 4.87
C GLU A 117 8.71 12.24 5.12
N ASN A 118 8.44 11.49 4.05
CA ASN A 118 8.28 10.03 4.16
C ASN A 118 9.63 9.34 4.43
N PHE A 119 10.74 9.89 3.94
CA PHE A 119 12.08 9.39 4.25
C PHE A 119 12.47 9.68 5.71
N GLU A 120 11.97 10.77 6.31
CA GLU A 120 12.11 11.01 7.74
C GLU A 120 11.30 10.00 8.56
N GLN A 121 10.07 9.69 8.12
CA GLN A 121 9.18 8.70 8.73
C GLN A 121 9.64 7.25 8.47
N GLY A 122 10.48 7.02 7.46
CA GLY A 122 10.98 5.71 7.04
C GLY A 122 9.97 4.82 6.33
N SER A 123 8.75 5.30 6.06
CA SER A 123 7.72 4.55 5.32
C SER A 123 6.65 5.48 4.76
N PHE A 124 5.92 5.03 3.74
CA PHE A 124 4.76 5.74 3.19
C PHE A 124 3.67 4.76 2.76
N ILE A 125 2.53 5.28 2.40
CA ILE A 125 1.40 4.49 1.92
C ILE A 125 1.35 4.54 0.40
N ARG A 126 1.33 3.38 -0.24
CA ARG A 126 1.06 3.19 -1.66
C ARG A 126 -0.41 2.81 -1.82
N TYR A 127 -1.04 3.34 -2.84
CA TYR A 127 -2.46 3.12 -3.12
C TYR A 127 -2.62 2.27 -4.38
N PHE A 128 -3.47 1.28 -4.30
CA PHE A 128 -3.70 0.34 -5.38
C PHE A 128 -5.17 0.07 -5.59
N THR A 129 -5.47 -0.45 -6.74
CA THR A 129 -6.75 -1.08 -7.02
C THR A 129 -6.55 -2.37 -7.80
N VAL A 130 -7.47 -3.31 -7.66
CA VAL A 130 -7.52 -4.54 -8.45
C VAL A 130 -8.89 -4.69 -9.08
N ARG A 131 -8.96 -5.11 -10.33
CA ARG A 131 -10.22 -5.43 -10.99
C ARG A 131 -10.90 -6.62 -10.35
N ILE A 132 -12.22 -6.56 -10.18
CA ILE A 132 -13.01 -7.62 -9.54
C ILE A 132 -12.96 -8.92 -10.36
N ASN A 133 -13.10 -8.81 -11.68
CA ASN A 133 -13.23 -9.95 -12.60
C ASN A 133 -11.91 -10.36 -13.28
N GLN A 134 -10.81 -9.66 -12.99
CA GLN A 134 -9.50 -9.91 -13.60
C GLN A 134 -8.42 -9.68 -12.55
N LEU A 135 -7.32 -10.45 -12.62
CA LEU A 135 -6.15 -10.23 -11.77
C LEU A 135 -5.28 -9.10 -12.34
N GLU A 136 -5.88 -7.94 -12.52
CA GLU A 136 -5.21 -6.76 -13.03
C GLU A 136 -5.06 -5.75 -11.90
N PHE A 137 -3.84 -5.64 -11.39
CA PHE A 137 -3.46 -4.67 -10.38
C PHE A 137 -3.06 -3.35 -11.04
N LEU A 138 -3.37 -2.25 -10.38
CA LEU A 138 -3.01 -0.91 -10.82
C LEU A 138 -2.61 -0.07 -9.60
N GLU A 139 -1.45 0.55 -9.66
CA GLU A 139 -1.05 1.56 -8.67
C GLU A 139 -1.65 2.91 -9.05
N ILE A 140 -2.29 3.57 -8.09
CA ILE A 140 -3.07 4.80 -8.27
C ILE A 140 -2.63 5.84 -7.24
N ASN A 141 -3.00 7.10 -7.45
CA ASN A 141 -2.79 8.13 -6.46
C ASN A 141 -3.89 8.12 -5.37
N LYS A 142 -3.63 8.84 -4.29
CA LYS A 142 -4.55 8.95 -3.15
C LYS A 142 -5.93 9.47 -3.56
N GLU A 143 -6.00 10.46 -4.44
CA GLU A 143 -7.26 11.05 -4.88
C GLU A 143 -8.14 10.01 -5.60
N THR A 144 -7.57 9.26 -6.54
CA THR A 144 -8.27 8.18 -7.24
C THR A 144 -8.72 7.09 -6.26
N TYR A 145 -7.86 6.74 -5.30
CA TYR A 145 -8.21 5.79 -4.25
C TYR A 145 -9.42 6.26 -3.43
N ASP A 146 -9.41 7.50 -2.96
CA ASP A 146 -10.49 8.09 -2.17
C ASP A 146 -11.80 8.17 -2.98
N ASN A 147 -11.72 8.49 -4.28
CA ASN A 147 -12.88 8.51 -5.19
C ASN A 147 -13.49 7.11 -5.38
N ILE A 148 -12.67 6.07 -5.55
CA ILE A 148 -13.18 4.69 -5.67
C ILE A 148 -13.80 4.24 -4.35
N LEU A 149 -13.11 4.51 -3.23
CA LEU A 149 -13.55 4.11 -1.89
C LEU A 149 -14.89 4.79 -1.51
N SER A 150 -15.04 6.07 -1.86
CA SER A 150 -16.28 6.84 -1.62
C SER A 150 -17.38 6.56 -2.63
N GLN A 151 -17.17 5.64 -3.57
CA GLN A 151 -18.13 5.29 -4.62
C GLN A 151 -18.56 6.50 -5.46
N ASN A 152 -17.61 7.37 -5.80
CA ASN A 152 -17.88 8.55 -6.61
C ASN A 152 -18.43 8.14 -7.99
N PRO A 153 -19.64 8.60 -8.38
CA PRO A 153 -20.33 8.16 -9.60
C PRO A 153 -19.61 8.51 -10.91
N VAL A 154 -18.66 9.42 -10.87
CA VAL A 154 -17.80 9.76 -12.02
C VAL A 154 -16.83 8.60 -12.35
N TRP A 155 -16.58 7.71 -11.41
CA TRP A 155 -15.66 6.58 -11.55
C TRP A 155 -16.43 5.26 -11.70
N MET A 156 -15.83 4.29 -12.40
CA MET A 156 -16.35 2.91 -12.49
C MET A 156 -15.95 2.10 -11.24
N TRP A 157 -16.22 2.66 -10.06
CA TRP A 157 -15.78 2.13 -8.77
C TRP A 157 -16.24 0.67 -8.52
N GLU A 158 -17.42 0.28 -9.01
CA GLU A 158 -17.99 -1.06 -8.86
C GLU A 158 -17.16 -2.17 -9.50
N ASN A 159 -16.23 -1.83 -10.40
CA ASN A 159 -15.36 -2.78 -11.08
C ASN A 159 -14.03 -2.98 -10.34
N PHE A 160 -13.79 -2.26 -9.25
CA PHE A 160 -12.48 -2.17 -8.62
C PHE A 160 -12.56 -2.35 -7.10
N ILE A 161 -11.56 -3.03 -6.54
CA ILE A 161 -11.33 -3.14 -5.10
C ILE A 161 -10.13 -2.27 -4.76
N PRO A 162 -10.32 -1.11 -4.11
CA PRO A 162 -9.21 -0.27 -3.67
C PRO A 162 -8.58 -0.85 -2.40
N PHE A 163 -7.26 -0.77 -2.30
CA PHE A 163 -6.52 -1.17 -1.11
C PHE A 163 -5.24 -0.36 -0.97
N THR A 164 -4.64 -0.40 0.20
CA THR A 164 -3.40 0.30 0.51
C THR A 164 -2.31 -0.68 0.89
N LEU A 165 -1.06 -0.29 0.63
CA LEU A 165 0.12 -1.05 0.99
C LEU A 165 1.09 -0.12 1.72
N ARG A 166 1.42 -0.42 2.98
CA ARG A 166 2.49 0.29 3.67
C ARG A 166 3.83 -0.17 3.12
N TRP A 167 4.67 0.79 2.75
CA TRP A 167 5.97 0.55 2.14
C TRP A 167 7.08 1.21 2.93
N TYR A 168 8.03 0.42 3.38
CA TYR A 168 9.19 0.87 4.14
C TYR A 168 10.31 1.24 3.17
N ILE A 169 10.95 2.39 3.40
CA ILE A 169 11.92 2.97 2.47
C ILE A 169 13.24 3.35 3.13
N LYS A 170 13.39 3.11 4.44
CA LYS A 170 14.59 3.48 5.21
C LYS A 170 14.86 2.50 6.33
N GLY A 171 16.12 2.43 6.79
CA GLY A 171 16.56 1.60 7.89
C GLY A 171 17.48 0.47 7.44
N ASP A 172 17.52 -0.62 8.19
CA ASP A 172 18.26 -1.80 7.79
C ASP A 172 17.64 -2.43 6.53
N ILE A 173 18.48 -2.71 5.54
CA ILE A 173 18.04 -3.17 4.22
C ILE A 173 17.33 -4.53 4.28
N GLU A 174 17.85 -5.47 5.10
CA GLU A 174 17.26 -6.80 5.22
C GLU A 174 15.92 -6.75 5.94
N ARG A 175 15.85 -5.96 7.00
CA ARG A 175 14.60 -5.72 7.73
C ARG A 175 13.56 -5.04 6.85
N THR A 176 13.98 -4.05 6.07
CA THR A 176 13.10 -3.33 5.14
C THR A 176 12.56 -4.26 4.06
N PHE A 177 13.43 -5.08 3.46
CA PHE A 177 13.04 -6.09 2.49
C PHE A 177 11.98 -7.05 3.06
N ASN A 178 12.25 -7.61 4.25
CA ASN A 178 11.34 -8.55 4.91
C ASN A 178 10.02 -7.90 5.31
N ASN A 179 10.04 -6.64 5.79
CA ASN A 179 8.84 -5.89 6.13
C ASN A 179 7.96 -5.64 4.91
N ASN A 180 8.56 -5.22 3.78
CA ASN A 180 7.82 -4.98 2.54
C ASN A 180 7.23 -6.27 1.97
N LYS A 181 8.01 -7.35 1.99
CA LYS A 181 7.53 -8.69 1.59
C LYS A 181 6.37 -9.16 2.48
N GLY A 182 6.51 -9.00 3.80
CA GLY A 182 5.46 -9.34 4.77
C GLY A 182 4.19 -8.50 4.60
N SER A 183 4.34 -7.19 4.40
CA SER A 183 3.22 -6.27 4.14
C SER A 183 2.46 -6.65 2.89
N LEU A 184 3.17 -7.01 1.82
CA LEU A 184 2.57 -7.47 0.57
C LEU A 184 1.78 -8.75 0.77
N PHE A 185 2.39 -9.76 1.40
CA PHE A 185 1.73 -11.05 1.68
C PHE A 185 0.44 -10.87 2.50
N LEU A 186 0.49 -10.03 3.55
CA LEU A 186 -0.68 -9.73 4.37
C LEU A 186 -1.77 -9.01 3.56
N THR A 187 -1.38 -8.10 2.68
CA THR A 187 -2.30 -7.38 1.81
C THR A 187 -2.99 -8.33 0.84
N GLU A 188 -2.28 -9.21 0.15
CA GLU A 188 -2.85 -10.23 -0.74
C GLU A 188 -3.86 -11.14 0.00
N LYS A 189 -3.51 -11.54 1.23
CA LYS A 189 -4.39 -12.33 2.08
C LYS A 189 -5.68 -11.58 2.43
N ASN A 190 -5.57 -10.30 2.76
CA ASN A 190 -6.71 -9.46 3.15
C ASN A 190 -7.66 -9.21 1.97
N ILE A 191 -7.14 -8.87 0.80
CA ILE A 191 -7.96 -8.64 -0.40
C ILE A 191 -8.40 -9.95 -1.07
N LYS A 192 -7.87 -11.11 -0.62
CA LYS A 192 -8.12 -12.45 -1.20
C LYS A 192 -7.76 -12.51 -2.70
N ARG A 193 -6.70 -11.85 -3.09
CA ARG A 193 -6.16 -11.83 -4.47
C ARG A 193 -4.65 -12.01 -4.41
N LYS A 194 -4.12 -12.91 -5.24
CA LYS A 194 -2.67 -13.15 -5.39
C LYS A 194 -2.16 -12.48 -6.67
N GLY A 195 -0.87 -12.22 -6.75
CA GLY A 195 -0.21 -11.71 -7.94
C GLY A 195 0.25 -10.25 -7.85
N LEU A 196 0.04 -9.58 -6.72
CA LEU A 196 0.59 -8.25 -6.46
C LEU A 196 2.13 -8.30 -6.42
N GLU A 197 2.71 -9.40 -5.95
CA GLU A 197 4.14 -9.66 -5.97
C GLU A 197 4.69 -9.58 -7.41
N ASN A 198 4.05 -10.25 -8.35
CA ASN A 198 4.44 -10.22 -9.77
C ASN A 198 4.25 -8.83 -10.39
N TYR A 199 3.17 -8.14 -10.03
CA TYR A 199 2.92 -6.77 -10.48
C TYR A 199 4.04 -5.82 -10.05
N LEU A 200 4.56 -5.95 -8.82
CA LEU A 200 5.67 -5.17 -8.29
C LEU A 200 7.05 -5.71 -8.72
N LEU A 201 7.10 -6.71 -9.61
CA LEU A 201 8.31 -7.33 -10.14
C LEU A 201 9.25 -7.86 -9.04
N ASN A 202 8.70 -8.26 -7.89
CA ASN A 202 9.45 -8.70 -6.70
C ASN A 202 10.46 -7.64 -6.19
N ASN A 203 10.27 -6.38 -6.53
CA ASN A 203 11.16 -5.30 -6.10
C ASN A 203 10.74 -4.75 -4.74
N TYR A 204 11.09 -5.46 -3.67
CA TYR A 204 10.77 -5.08 -2.29
C TYR A 204 11.59 -3.91 -1.75
N LEU A 205 12.62 -3.46 -2.48
CA LEU A 205 13.46 -2.31 -2.14
C LEU A 205 13.20 -1.09 -3.04
N GLN A 206 12.10 -1.09 -3.78
CA GLN A 206 11.69 0.08 -4.54
C GLN A 206 11.57 1.30 -3.62
N TYR A 207 12.17 2.43 -4.00
CA TYR A 207 12.27 3.66 -3.22
C TYR A 207 13.11 3.59 -1.94
N PHE A 208 13.85 2.51 -1.71
CA PHE A 208 14.70 2.41 -0.52
C PHE A 208 15.81 3.48 -0.55
N GLU A 209 15.99 4.19 0.57
CA GLU A 209 17.07 5.17 0.74
C GLU A 209 18.34 4.44 1.19
N TYR A 210 19.30 4.31 0.28
CA TYR A 210 20.60 3.71 0.58
C TYR A 210 21.52 4.71 1.25
N SER A 211 22.48 4.20 2.04
CA SER A 211 23.62 5.02 2.48
C SER A 211 24.58 5.19 1.32
N GLU A 212 24.85 6.43 0.94
CA GLU A 212 25.79 6.73 -0.14
C GLU A 212 27.22 6.38 0.26
N VAL A 213 27.87 5.49 -0.50
CA VAL A 213 29.24 5.06 -0.27
C VAL A 213 29.95 4.89 -1.58
N ASN A 214 31.16 5.45 -1.66
CA ASN A 214 32.03 5.39 -2.85
C ASN A 214 33.25 4.47 -2.59
N ASN A 215 33.93 4.09 -3.67
CA ASN A 215 35.17 3.31 -3.65
C ASN A 215 35.05 1.94 -2.97
N LEU A 216 33.94 1.26 -3.21
CA LEU A 216 33.75 -0.12 -2.79
C LEU A 216 34.26 -1.08 -3.85
N THR A 217 34.60 -2.30 -3.45
CA THR A 217 35.02 -3.38 -4.36
C THR A 217 34.39 -4.68 -3.90
N THR A 218 33.87 -5.47 -4.86
CA THR A 218 33.39 -6.82 -4.60
C THR A 218 34.21 -7.86 -5.36
N ASN A 219 34.47 -8.99 -4.71
CA ASN A 219 35.12 -10.16 -5.28
C ASN A 219 34.12 -11.17 -5.85
N GLY A 220 32.85 -10.80 -5.96
CA GLY A 220 31.75 -11.66 -6.42
C GLY A 220 30.92 -12.25 -5.28
N GLY A 221 29.77 -12.80 -5.64
CA GLY A 221 28.83 -13.44 -4.71
C GLY A 221 27.82 -12.51 -4.02
N GLU A 222 28.08 -11.21 -4.02
CA GLU A 222 27.24 -10.20 -3.32
C GLU A 222 26.33 -9.44 -4.28
N LEU A 223 26.86 -9.08 -5.45
CA LEU A 223 26.19 -8.25 -6.43
C LEU A 223 26.06 -8.97 -7.77
N ILE A 224 24.94 -8.72 -8.44
CA ILE A 224 24.67 -9.23 -9.80
C ILE A 224 24.27 -8.11 -10.73
N THR A 225 24.50 -8.31 -12.02
CA THR A 225 24.02 -7.43 -13.09
C THR A 225 22.52 -7.66 -13.34
N LYS A 226 21.92 -6.82 -14.16
CA LYS A 226 20.53 -6.95 -14.58
C LYS A 226 20.22 -8.29 -15.28
N GLU A 227 21.22 -8.86 -15.93
CA GLU A 227 21.16 -10.15 -16.60
C GLU A 227 21.33 -11.34 -15.63
N GLY A 228 21.57 -11.08 -14.35
CA GLY A 228 21.76 -12.10 -13.30
C GLY A 228 23.19 -12.65 -13.21
N ALA A 229 24.15 -12.08 -13.95
CA ALA A 229 25.56 -12.45 -13.87
C ALA A 229 26.22 -11.89 -12.58
N ASP A 230 27.08 -12.67 -11.96
CA ASP A 230 27.85 -12.24 -10.79
C ASP A 230 28.78 -11.08 -11.17
N TYR A 231 28.78 -10.02 -10.37
CA TYR A 231 29.63 -8.86 -10.62
C TYR A 231 30.89 -8.90 -9.74
N VAL A 232 32.02 -8.67 -10.38
CA VAL A 232 33.34 -8.53 -9.72
C VAL A 232 33.96 -7.21 -10.16
N GLY A 233 34.37 -6.38 -9.21
CA GLY A 233 35.01 -5.11 -9.51
C GLY A 233 34.62 -3.98 -8.60
N PRO A 234 35.04 -2.74 -8.94
CA PRO A 234 34.73 -1.55 -8.18
C PRO A 234 33.27 -1.15 -8.36
N TYR A 235 32.63 -0.71 -7.28
CA TYR A 235 31.27 -0.21 -7.29
C TYR A 235 31.11 0.94 -6.30
N HIS A 236 30.03 1.67 -6.43
CA HIS A 236 29.59 2.65 -5.45
C HIS A 236 28.09 2.45 -5.16
N VAL A 237 27.61 2.99 -4.06
CA VAL A 237 26.20 2.97 -3.70
C VAL A 237 25.63 4.37 -3.81
N ASN A 238 24.69 4.55 -4.72
CA ASN A 238 23.94 5.80 -4.87
C ASN A 238 22.75 5.80 -3.90
N LYS A 239 22.44 6.94 -3.33
CA LYS A 239 21.37 7.11 -2.33
C LYS A 239 20.00 6.63 -2.81
N ILE A 240 19.68 6.82 -4.09
CA ILE A 240 18.35 6.52 -4.69
C ILE A 240 18.38 5.22 -5.50
N GLN A 241 19.44 5.04 -6.28
CA GLN A 241 19.55 3.95 -7.24
C GLN A 241 20.16 2.67 -6.65
N GLY A 242 20.81 2.79 -5.49
CA GLY A 242 21.51 1.68 -4.86
C GLY A 242 22.89 1.40 -5.47
N PRO A 243 23.38 0.16 -5.45
CA PRO A 243 24.70 -0.18 -5.95
C PRO A 243 24.78 -0.05 -7.48
N MET A 244 25.88 0.54 -7.96
CA MET A 244 26.14 0.81 -9.37
C MET A 244 27.59 0.49 -9.71
N VAL A 245 27.85 0.14 -10.96
CA VAL A 245 29.18 -0.13 -11.49
C VAL A 245 30.07 1.11 -11.40
N GLY A 246 31.35 0.94 -11.06
CA GLY A 246 32.32 2.02 -10.98
C GLY A 246 32.56 2.53 -9.56
N ALA A 247 33.76 3.02 -9.27
CA ALA A 247 34.20 3.39 -7.93
C ALA A 247 33.51 4.65 -7.39
N ILE A 248 33.12 5.58 -8.26
CA ILE A 248 32.60 6.92 -7.91
C ILE A 248 31.42 7.26 -8.82
N HIS A 249 30.44 7.94 -8.28
CA HIS A 249 29.37 8.52 -9.09
C HIS A 249 29.89 9.78 -9.77
N THR A 250 30.31 9.67 -11.05
CA THR A 250 30.67 10.83 -11.87
C THR A 250 29.41 11.41 -12.47
N GLN A 251 29.06 12.65 -12.12
CA GLN A 251 28.10 13.42 -12.90
C GLN A 251 28.73 13.65 -14.28
N SER A 252 28.27 12.90 -15.28
CA SER A 252 28.76 13.03 -16.64
C SER A 252 28.36 14.37 -17.24
N SER A 253 29.21 15.35 -17.14
CA SER A 253 29.22 16.46 -18.08
C SER A 253 29.88 16.00 -19.40
N GLY A 254 29.09 15.40 -20.28
CA GLY A 254 29.39 15.36 -21.72
C GLY A 254 30.49 14.47 -22.25
N SER A 255 31.05 13.53 -21.51
CA SER A 255 31.98 12.53 -22.06
C SER A 255 31.31 11.16 -22.12
N VAL A 256 31.43 10.49 -23.24
CA VAL A 256 31.08 9.09 -23.45
C VAL A 256 31.92 8.25 -22.48
N GLY A 257 31.43 8.08 -21.26
CA GLY A 257 32.09 7.37 -20.20
C GLY A 257 31.16 6.36 -19.59
N GLU A 258 31.71 5.25 -19.21
CA GLU A 258 31.17 4.05 -18.60
C GLU A 258 29.71 4.18 -18.14
N GLU A 259 28.83 3.45 -18.82
CA GLU A 259 27.41 3.35 -18.42
C GLU A 259 27.35 2.95 -16.97
N HIS A 260 26.77 3.82 -16.13
CA HIS A 260 26.47 3.51 -14.73
C HIS A 260 25.40 2.45 -14.68
N ASN A 261 25.77 1.22 -14.94
CA ASN A 261 24.83 0.09 -14.91
C ASN A 261 24.43 -0.22 -13.48
N PRO A 262 23.14 -0.36 -13.21
CA PRO A 262 22.67 -0.71 -11.87
C PRO A 262 23.08 -2.15 -11.54
N LEU A 263 23.47 -2.33 -10.29
CA LEU A 263 23.74 -3.63 -9.70
C LEU A 263 22.67 -3.99 -8.68
N PHE A 264 22.48 -5.26 -8.44
CA PHE A 264 21.48 -5.75 -7.50
C PHE A 264 22.14 -6.65 -6.46
N TYR A 265 21.73 -6.50 -5.20
CA TYR A 265 22.17 -7.43 -4.19
C TYR A 265 21.60 -8.82 -4.46
N LYS A 266 22.44 -9.79 -4.67
CA LYS A 266 22.07 -11.20 -4.98
C LYS A 266 21.09 -11.77 -3.97
N LYS A 267 21.29 -11.44 -2.68
CA LYS A 267 20.44 -11.88 -1.56
C LYS A 267 18.98 -11.45 -1.70
N PHE A 268 18.73 -10.30 -2.35
CA PHE A 268 17.40 -9.70 -2.50
C PHE A 268 16.84 -9.79 -3.92
N TYR A 269 17.63 -10.37 -4.82
CA TYR A 269 17.22 -10.54 -6.22
C TYR A 269 16.39 -11.81 -6.37
N VAL A 270 15.14 -11.65 -6.77
CA VAL A 270 14.28 -12.77 -7.15
C VAL A 270 14.29 -12.84 -8.66
N SER A 271 14.95 -13.85 -9.24
CA SER A 271 14.92 -14.09 -10.69
C SER A 271 13.47 -14.25 -11.17
N LYS A 272 13.18 -13.61 -12.29
CA LYS A 272 11.88 -13.73 -12.96
C LYS A 272 11.65 -15.14 -13.49
#